data_6ada91c43e0c28feda3564ecf3ccf3e8
#
_entry.id   6ada91c43e0c28feda3564ecf3ccf3e8
#
_cell.length_a   1.000
_cell.length_b   1.000
_cell.length_c   1.000
_cell.angle_alpha   90.00
_cell.angle_beta   90.00
_cell.angle_gamma   90.00
#
_symmetry.space_group_name_H-M   'P 1'
#
loop_
_entity.id
_entity.type
_entity.pdbx_description
1 polymer ?
#
loop_
_entity_poly.entity_id
_entity_poly.type
_entity_poly.pdbx_seq_one_letter_code
_entity_poly.pdbx_strand_id
1 'polypeptide(L)'
;KEGVLIGGTLKDLSDAGVDEIPVLDIDNVNVGAYMRNTMAQDKNLNRDTALLDIYRVMRPGEPPTVEAASALFDTLFFDSERYDLSAVGRVKMNMRLALDAEDTQRTLRSEDIVACIKALVELRDGQGEVDDIDHLGNRRVRSVGELMENQYRVGLLRMERAIRERMSSVEIDNVMPQDLINAKPAAAAVREFFGSSQLSQFMAVSYTHLTLPTRKLV
;
A
#
# COMPACT_ATOMS: atom_id res chain seq x y z
N LYS A 1 21.44 21.22 -17.17
CA LYS A 1 20.81 21.30 -18.51
C LYS A 1 20.73 19.89 -19.07
N GLU A 2 19.54 19.47 -19.36
CA GLU A 2 19.27 18.17 -19.96
C GLU A 2 19.61 18.26 -21.46
N GLY A 3 20.50 17.41 -21.95
CA GLY A 3 20.86 17.42 -23.36
C GLY A 3 21.92 16.38 -23.68
N VAL A 4 22.05 16.10 -24.96
CA VAL A 4 23.16 15.30 -25.49
C VAL A 4 24.44 16.09 -25.35
N LEU A 5 25.49 15.50 -24.79
CA LEU A 5 26.81 16.12 -24.70
C LEU A 5 27.40 16.29 -26.10
N ILE A 6 27.62 17.52 -26.47
CA ILE A 6 28.26 17.89 -27.75
C ILE A 6 29.74 18.10 -27.48
N GLY A 7 30.61 17.89 -28.48
CA GLY A 7 32.05 17.95 -28.33
C GLY A 7 32.58 19.29 -27.76
N GLY A 8 31.88 20.42 -27.98
CA GLY A 8 32.19 21.70 -27.35
C GLY A 8 31.96 21.71 -25.83
N THR A 9 30.87 21.12 -25.39
CA THR A 9 30.51 21.00 -23.95
C THR A 9 31.52 20.14 -23.18
N LEU A 10 32.08 19.11 -23.81
CA LEU A 10 33.10 18.26 -23.19
C LEU A 10 34.42 19.04 -22.96
N LYS A 11 34.81 19.91 -23.89
CA LYS A 11 35.97 20.79 -23.70
C LYS A 11 35.72 21.79 -22.56
N ASP A 12 34.58 22.43 -22.54
CA ASP A 12 34.22 23.40 -21.48
C ASP A 12 34.22 22.74 -20.08
N LEU A 13 33.79 21.48 -20.00
CA LEU A 13 33.82 20.72 -18.74
C LEU A 13 35.22 20.32 -18.34
N SER A 14 36.07 19.89 -19.29
CA SER A 14 37.47 19.58 -19.03
C SER A 14 38.24 20.81 -18.62
N ASP A 15 38.00 21.95 -19.27
CA ASP A 15 38.61 23.25 -18.91
C ASP A 15 38.15 23.77 -17.52
N ALA A 16 36.96 23.37 -17.10
CA ALA A 16 36.41 23.64 -15.76
C ALA A 16 36.91 22.66 -14.67
N GLY A 17 37.76 21.68 -15.04
CA GLY A 17 38.31 20.67 -14.11
C GLY A 17 37.30 19.63 -13.64
N VAL A 18 36.29 19.33 -14.44
CA VAL A 18 35.31 18.28 -14.15
C VAL A 18 35.80 16.99 -14.81
N ASP A 19 36.31 16.06 -14.03
CA ASP A 19 36.88 14.82 -14.50
C ASP A 19 35.84 13.69 -14.69
N GLU A 20 34.75 13.73 -13.91
CA GLU A 20 33.69 12.70 -13.93
C GLU A 20 32.31 13.32 -14.06
N ILE A 21 31.49 12.75 -14.92
CA ILE A 21 30.09 13.18 -15.14
C ILE A 21 29.18 11.96 -15.01
N PRO A 22 28.17 11.96 -14.12
CA PRO A 22 27.20 10.89 -14.07
C PRO A 22 26.35 10.90 -15.34
N VAL A 23 26.30 9.77 -16.03
CA VAL A 23 25.49 9.57 -17.23
C VAL A 23 24.50 8.42 -17.02
N LEU A 24 23.40 8.47 -17.76
CA LEU A 24 22.47 7.34 -17.81
C LEU A 24 23.02 6.30 -18.79
N ASP A 25 23.09 5.05 -18.34
CA ASP A 25 23.45 3.91 -19.20
C ASP A 25 22.23 3.47 -20.01
N ILE A 26 21.98 4.18 -21.11
CA ILE A 26 20.86 3.96 -22.01
C ILE A 26 21.34 3.88 -23.47
N ASP A 27 20.75 2.97 -24.23
CA ASP A 27 21.03 2.84 -25.66
C ASP A 27 19.84 3.34 -26.54
N ASN A 28 18.73 3.70 -25.95
CA ASN A 28 17.46 4.10 -26.58
C ASN A 28 16.82 3.03 -27.50
N VAL A 29 17.37 1.84 -27.53
CA VAL A 29 16.86 0.69 -28.30
C VAL A 29 16.30 -0.36 -27.35
N ASN A 30 17.14 -0.89 -26.47
CA ASN A 30 16.80 -1.92 -25.48
C ASN A 30 16.56 -1.32 -24.09
N VAL A 31 17.36 -0.31 -23.73
CA VAL A 31 17.29 0.37 -22.43
C VAL A 31 16.88 1.83 -22.64
N GLY A 32 15.75 2.22 -22.09
CA GLY A 32 15.17 3.55 -22.23
C GLY A 32 15.30 4.41 -20.97
N ALA A 33 15.26 5.73 -21.15
CA ALA A 33 15.32 6.71 -20.06
C ALA A 33 13.95 6.94 -19.41
N TYR A 34 13.23 5.87 -19.02
CA TYR A 34 11.83 5.97 -18.59
C TYR A 34 11.65 6.83 -17.34
N MET A 35 12.46 6.60 -16.31
CA MET A 35 12.38 7.36 -15.05
C MET A 35 12.73 8.82 -15.28
N ARG A 36 13.80 9.11 -16.01
CA ARG A 36 14.18 10.48 -16.35
C ARG A 36 13.04 11.19 -17.11
N ASN A 37 12.44 10.54 -18.10
CA ASN A 37 11.36 11.12 -18.88
C ASN A 37 10.11 11.37 -18.03
N THR A 38 9.79 10.46 -17.10
CA THR A 38 8.71 10.62 -16.12
C THR A 38 8.97 11.81 -15.21
N MET A 39 10.18 11.91 -14.65
CA MET A 39 10.57 13.03 -13.81
C MET A 39 10.60 14.38 -14.56
N ALA A 40 10.97 14.38 -15.84
CA ALA A 40 10.95 15.58 -16.67
C ALA A 40 9.53 16.08 -16.99
N GLN A 41 8.55 15.17 -16.98
CA GLN A 41 7.12 15.51 -17.17
C GLN A 41 6.43 15.89 -15.86
N ASP A 42 7.04 15.59 -14.71
CA ASP A 42 6.49 15.94 -13.41
C ASP A 42 6.49 17.46 -13.22
N LYS A 43 5.34 18.00 -12.86
CA LYS A 43 5.17 19.43 -12.58
C LYS A 43 5.67 19.81 -11.19
N ASN A 44 5.88 18.84 -10.32
CA ASN A 44 6.27 19.04 -8.94
C ASN A 44 7.80 19.06 -8.82
N LEU A 45 8.35 20.22 -8.55
CA LEU A 45 9.80 20.41 -8.39
C LEU A 45 10.28 20.13 -6.96
N ASN A 46 9.38 20.22 -5.98
CA ASN A 46 9.69 20.11 -4.57
C ASN A 46 8.82 19.07 -3.88
N ARG A 47 9.33 18.49 -2.78
CA ARG A 47 8.60 17.52 -1.94
C ARG A 47 7.24 18.06 -1.49
N ASP A 48 7.17 19.30 -1.04
CA ASP A 48 5.94 19.89 -0.49
C ASP A 48 4.85 20.03 -1.56
N THR A 49 5.22 20.44 -2.78
CA THR A 49 4.28 20.50 -3.89
C THR A 49 3.75 19.13 -4.29
N ALA A 50 4.61 18.11 -4.28
CA ALA A 50 4.21 16.73 -4.56
C ALA A 50 3.26 16.19 -3.49
N LEU A 51 3.53 16.45 -2.20
CA LEU A 51 2.64 16.06 -1.10
C LEU A 51 1.27 16.72 -1.21
N LEU A 52 1.24 18.01 -1.54
CA LEU A 52 -0.01 18.75 -1.74
C LEU A 52 -0.84 18.20 -2.91
N ASP A 53 -0.18 17.81 -3.99
CA ASP A 53 -0.87 17.21 -5.14
C ASP A 53 -1.40 15.81 -4.82
N ILE A 54 -0.64 14.98 -4.10
CA ILE A 54 -1.12 13.68 -3.60
C ILE A 54 -2.34 13.89 -2.69
N TYR A 55 -2.28 14.87 -1.79
CA TYR A 55 -3.40 15.18 -0.91
C TYR A 55 -4.67 15.57 -1.68
N ARG A 56 -4.55 16.43 -2.69
CA ARG A 56 -5.68 16.86 -3.54
C ARG A 56 -6.35 15.69 -4.24
N VAL A 57 -5.55 14.73 -4.72
CA VAL A 57 -6.07 13.53 -5.39
C VAL A 57 -6.79 12.61 -4.40
N MET A 58 -6.23 12.44 -3.21
CA MET A 58 -6.77 11.52 -2.19
C MET A 58 -7.98 12.10 -1.45
N ARG A 59 -8.03 13.44 -1.27
CA ARG A 59 -9.11 14.15 -0.58
C ARG A 59 -9.59 15.35 -1.39
N PRO A 60 -10.36 15.11 -2.45
CA PRO A 60 -10.88 16.19 -3.27
C PRO A 60 -11.86 17.06 -2.44
N GLY A 61 -11.69 18.39 -2.53
CA GLY A 61 -12.56 19.36 -1.85
C GLY A 61 -12.07 19.89 -0.50
N GLU A 62 -11.03 19.31 0.10
CA GLU A 62 -10.40 19.86 1.30
C GLU A 62 -9.21 20.78 0.91
N PRO A 63 -9.05 21.94 1.58
CA PRO A 63 -7.88 22.79 1.35
C PRO A 63 -6.62 22.10 1.86
N PRO A 64 -5.61 21.86 1.01
CA PRO A 64 -4.41 21.15 1.41
C PRO A 64 -3.48 22.04 2.23
N THR A 65 -3.01 21.55 3.39
CA THR A 65 -1.90 22.09 4.13
C THR A 65 -0.72 21.13 4.07
N VAL A 66 0.52 21.63 4.11
CA VAL A 66 1.72 20.77 4.00
C VAL A 66 1.76 19.76 5.14
N GLU A 67 1.38 20.18 6.36
CA GLU A 67 1.36 19.33 7.54
C GLU A 67 0.33 18.19 7.41
N ALA A 68 -0.90 18.50 6.98
CA ALA A 68 -1.94 17.50 6.76
C ALA A 68 -1.59 16.55 5.60
N ALA A 69 -0.93 17.06 4.56
CA ALA A 69 -0.49 16.26 3.42
C ALA A 69 0.63 15.29 3.82
N SER A 70 1.62 15.75 4.59
CA SER A 70 2.68 14.89 5.12
C SER A 70 2.11 13.81 6.05
N ALA A 71 1.25 14.19 6.99
CA ALA A 71 0.60 13.24 7.90
C ALA A 71 -0.23 12.19 7.15
N LEU A 72 -0.96 12.59 6.10
CA LEU A 72 -1.71 11.67 5.27
C LEU A 72 -0.77 10.69 4.55
N PHE A 73 0.32 11.18 3.96
CA PHE A 73 1.27 10.37 3.21
C PHE A 73 1.97 9.36 4.12
N ASP A 74 2.42 9.79 5.29
CA ASP A 74 3.05 8.91 6.27
C ASP A 74 2.09 7.82 6.75
N THR A 75 0.83 8.18 6.95
CA THR A 75 -0.23 7.25 7.37
C THR A 75 -0.56 6.20 6.29
N LEU A 76 -0.40 6.53 5.00
CA LEU A 76 -0.76 5.62 3.90
C LEU A 76 0.14 4.39 3.81
N PHE A 77 1.45 4.52 4.09
CA PHE A 77 2.43 3.48 3.79
C PHE A 77 3.36 3.13 4.96
N PHE A 78 3.60 4.08 5.88
CA PHE A 78 4.65 3.98 6.88
C PHE A 78 4.11 3.79 8.31
N ASP A 79 2.80 3.97 8.52
CA ASP A 79 2.16 3.82 9.83
C ASP A 79 1.73 2.36 10.04
N SER A 80 2.28 1.74 11.06
CA SER A 80 1.99 0.34 11.43
C SER A 80 0.55 0.10 11.91
N GLU A 81 -0.16 1.16 12.35
CA GLU A 81 -1.56 1.03 12.77
C GLU A 81 -2.53 0.96 11.57
N ARG A 82 -2.12 1.52 10.44
CA ARG A 82 -2.99 1.66 9.26
C ARG A 82 -2.55 0.85 8.05
N TYR A 83 -1.26 0.57 7.94
CA TYR A 83 -0.71 -0.22 6.85
C TYR A 83 -0.08 -1.51 7.37
N ASP A 84 -0.44 -2.62 6.77
CA ASP A 84 0.09 -3.93 7.12
C ASP A 84 0.30 -4.78 5.86
N LEU A 85 1.57 -4.96 5.50
CA LEU A 85 1.97 -5.83 4.40
C LEU A 85 1.78 -7.31 4.72
N SER A 86 1.64 -7.67 6.00
CA SER A 86 1.73 -9.01 6.56
C SER A 86 3.14 -9.63 6.46
N ALA A 87 3.42 -10.61 7.30
CA ALA A 87 4.72 -11.33 7.25
C ALA A 87 4.91 -12.05 5.90
N VAL A 88 3.85 -12.67 5.37
CA VAL A 88 3.88 -13.33 4.06
C VAL A 88 4.17 -12.36 2.92
N GLY A 89 3.55 -11.18 2.96
CA GLY A 89 3.80 -10.13 1.97
C GLY A 89 5.24 -9.63 2.02
N ARG A 90 5.80 -9.43 3.22
CA ARG A 90 7.20 -9.03 3.40
C ARG A 90 8.17 -10.06 2.86
N VAL A 91 8.02 -11.32 3.22
CA VAL A 91 8.87 -12.41 2.71
C VAL A 91 8.82 -12.50 1.19
N LYS A 92 7.63 -12.44 0.59
CA LYS A 92 7.49 -12.47 -0.88
C LYS A 92 8.14 -11.26 -1.55
N MET A 93 7.98 -10.07 -0.98
CA MET A 93 8.61 -8.85 -1.49
C MET A 93 10.14 -8.95 -1.40
N ASN A 94 10.67 -9.40 -0.26
CA ASN A 94 12.11 -9.61 -0.08
C ASN A 94 12.67 -10.59 -1.12
N MET A 95 11.99 -11.72 -1.33
CA MET A 95 12.41 -12.73 -2.32
C MET A 95 12.36 -12.19 -3.76
N ARG A 96 11.29 -11.47 -4.11
CA ARG A 96 11.07 -10.99 -5.49
C ARG A 96 12.01 -9.84 -5.86
N LEU A 97 12.28 -8.95 -4.91
CA LEU A 97 13.06 -7.72 -5.13
C LEU A 97 14.49 -7.82 -4.60
N ALA A 98 14.90 -8.99 -4.10
CA ALA A 98 16.21 -9.23 -3.47
C ALA A 98 16.53 -8.19 -2.38
N LEU A 99 15.55 -7.94 -1.48
CA LEU A 99 15.68 -7.00 -0.39
C LEU A 99 16.17 -7.69 0.88
N ASP A 100 17.03 -6.99 1.61
CA ASP A 100 17.51 -7.41 2.93
C ASP A 100 16.72 -6.69 4.04
N ALA A 101 15.42 -6.94 4.10
CA ALA A 101 14.55 -6.41 5.12
C ALA A 101 14.16 -7.52 6.11
N GLU A 102 14.05 -7.18 7.39
CA GLU A 102 13.57 -8.13 8.39
C GLU A 102 12.13 -8.58 8.09
N ASP A 103 11.84 -9.86 8.26
CA ASP A 103 10.51 -10.43 8.04
C ASP A 103 9.45 -9.87 8.99
N THR A 104 9.89 -9.27 10.10
CA THR A 104 9.04 -8.57 11.08
C THR A 104 8.60 -7.19 10.62
N GLN A 105 9.26 -6.60 9.62
CA GLN A 105 8.95 -5.28 9.08
C GLN A 105 7.66 -5.31 8.25
N ARG A 106 6.56 -4.86 8.82
CA ARG A 106 5.23 -4.94 8.20
C ARG A 106 4.81 -3.67 7.45
N THR A 107 5.55 -2.58 7.63
CA THR A 107 5.35 -1.32 6.88
C THR A 107 6.31 -1.23 5.70
N LEU A 108 5.99 -0.40 4.72
CA LEU A 108 6.88 -0.13 3.60
C LEU A 108 8.08 0.74 4.05
N ARG A 109 9.17 0.63 3.31
CA ARG A 109 10.34 1.51 3.39
C ARG A 109 10.54 2.20 2.05
N SER A 110 11.29 3.29 2.03
CA SER A 110 11.64 4.00 0.79
C SER A 110 12.40 3.09 -0.20
N GLU A 111 13.27 2.20 0.32
CA GLU A 111 14.02 1.24 -0.48
C GLU A 111 13.10 0.25 -1.20
N ASP A 112 12.02 -0.17 -0.56
CA ASP A 112 11.04 -1.08 -1.14
C ASP A 112 10.37 -0.45 -2.37
N ILE A 113 10.04 0.85 -2.29
CA ILE A 113 9.43 1.60 -3.40
C ILE A 113 10.42 1.72 -4.57
N VAL A 114 11.67 2.08 -4.27
CA VAL A 114 12.73 2.21 -5.28
C VAL A 114 12.99 0.86 -5.96
N ALA A 115 13.05 -0.23 -5.20
CA ALA A 115 13.24 -1.58 -5.73
C ALA A 115 12.07 -2.02 -6.62
N CYS A 116 10.83 -1.70 -6.24
CA CYS A 116 9.66 -1.95 -7.09
C CYS A 116 9.76 -1.21 -8.43
N ILE A 117 10.14 0.07 -8.41
CA ILE A 117 10.31 0.86 -9.63
C ILE A 117 11.42 0.28 -10.50
N LYS A 118 12.55 -0.10 -9.89
CA LYS A 118 13.67 -0.75 -10.58
C LYS A 118 13.21 -2.03 -11.28
N ALA A 119 12.50 -2.92 -10.58
CA ALA A 119 11.98 -4.15 -11.15
C ALA A 119 11.01 -3.91 -12.31
N LEU A 120 10.17 -2.86 -12.25
CA LEU A 120 9.27 -2.49 -13.33
C LEU A 120 10.03 -1.98 -14.57
N VAL A 121 11.10 -1.22 -14.38
CA VAL A 121 11.96 -0.75 -15.49
C VAL A 121 12.69 -1.93 -16.12
N GLU A 122 13.27 -2.83 -15.34
CA GLU A 122 13.93 -4.05 -15.81
C GLU A 122 13.00 -4.95 -16.62
N LEU A 123 11.75 -5.15 -16.14
CA LEU A 123 10.73 -5.89 -16.89
C LEU A 123 10.37 -5.22 -18.22
N ARG A 124 10.35 -3.90 -18.27
CA ARG A 124 10.09 -3.15 -19.50
C ARG A 124 11.24 -3.29 -20.49
N ASP A 125 12.46 -3.37 -20.02
CA ASP A 125 13.65 -3.61 -20.83
C ASP A 125 13.81 -5.10 -21.22
N GLY A 126 12.83 -5.94 -20.91
CA GLY A 126 12.80 -7.36 -21.23
C GLY A 126 13.65 -8.22 -20.30
N GLN A 127 14.04 -7.69 -19.15
CA GLN A 127 14.79 -8.43 -18.13
C GLN A 127 13.81 -9.00 -17.10
N GLY A 128 13.90 -10.31 -16.85
CA GLY A 128 13.03 -10.99 -15.90
C GLY A 128 11.74 -11.52 -16.51
N GLU A 129 10.90 -12.09 -15.67
CA GLU A 129 9.62 -12.69 -16.05
C GLU A 129 8.48 -12.03 -15.30
N VAL A 130 7.34 -11.88 -15.98
CA VAL A 130 6.10 -11.39 -15.37
C VAL A 130 5.47 -12.51 -14.56
N ASP A 131 5.09 -12.21 -13.32
CA ASP A 131 4.43 -13.18 -12.46
C ASP A 131 3.05 -13.56 -12.99
N ASP A 132 2.72 -14.85 -12.93
CA ASP A 132 1.36 -15.33 -13.20
C ASP A 132 0.44 -14.98 -12.02
N ILE A 133 -0.52 -14.08 -12.28
CA ILE A 133 -1.48 -13.58 -11.28
C ILE A 133 -2.40 -14.70 -10.79
N ASP A 134 -2.73 -15.67 -11.64
CA ASP A 134 -3.67 -16.76 -11.33
C ASP A 134 -2.99 -17.94 -10.64
N HIS A 135 -1.66 -17.98 -10.61
CA HIS A 135 -0.94 -19.00 -9.90
C HIS A 135 -1.23 -18.94 -8.39
N LEU A 136 -1.62 -20.08 -7.79
CA LEU A 136 -2.00 -20.14 -6.36
C LEU A 136 -0.88 -19.73 -5.39
N GLY A 137 0.38 -19.77 -5.83
CA GLY A 137 1.50 -19.20 -5.10
C GLY A 137 1.45 -17.67 -4.96
N ASN A 138 0.81 -16.98 -5.92
CA ASN A 138 0.69 -15.51 -5.96
C ASN A 138 -0.69 -15.03 -5.49
N ARG A 139 -1.67 -15.92 -5.44
CA ARG A 139 -3.05 -15.61 -5.04
C ARG A 139 -3.35 -16.23 -3.68
N ARG A 140 -3.57 -15.40 -2.68
CA ARG A 140 -3.90 -15.82 -1.33
C ARG A 140 -5.39 -16.07 -1.18
N VAL A 141 -5.75 -17.23 -0.60
CA VAL A 141 -7.12 -17.52 -0.17
C VAL A 141 -7.30 -17.09 1.28
N ARG A 142 -8.27 -16.24 1.55
CA ARG A 142 -8.63 -15.83 2.91
C ARG A 142 -9.62 -16.82 3.51
N SER A 143 -9.31 -17.32 4.71
CA SER A 143 -10.22 -18.16 5.47
C SER A 143 -11.40 -17.37 6.05
N VAL A 144 -12.46 -18.07 6.44
CA VAL A 144 -13.63 -17.46 7.09
C VAL A 144 -13.25 -16.76 8.40
N GLY A 145 -12.28 -17.29 9.14
CA GLY A 145 -11.79 -16.67 10.37
C GLY A 145 -11.20 -15.28 10.15
N GLU A 146 -10.39 -15.11 9.12
CA GLU A 146 -9.81 -13.82 8.75
C GLU A 146 -10.88 -12.82 8.29
N LEU A 147 -11.84 -13.26 7.48
CA LEU A 147 -12.95 -12.42 7.04
C LEU A 147 -13.81 -11.96 8.23
N MET A 148 -14.07 -12.86 9.17
CA MET A 148 -14.82 -12.55 10.38
C MET A 148 -14.04 -11.62 11.32
N GLU A 149 -12.72 -11.81 11.47
CA GLU A 149 -11.86 -10.92 12.24
C GLU A 149 -11.92 -9.48 11.71
N ASN A 150 -11.82 -9.31 10.39
CA ASN A 150 -11.92 -7.99 9.77
C ASN A 150 -13.28 -7.33 10.05
N GLN A 151 -14.36 -8.09 9.97
CA GLN A 151 -15.70 -7.57 10.25
C GLN A 151 -15.89 -7.26 11.75
N TYR A 152 -15.34 -8.09 12.63
CA TYR A 152 -15.37 -7.84 14.07
C TYR A 152 -14.58 -6.57 14.43
N ARG A 153 -13.42 -6.35 13.81
CA ARG A 153 -12.63 -5.13 13.97
C ARG A 153 -13.43 -3.88 13.60
N VAL A 154 -14.20 -3.92 12.50
CA VAL A 154 -15.11 -2.81 12.13
C VAL A 154 -16.16 -2.56 13.23
N GLY A 155 -16.70 -3.63 13.81
CA GLY A 155 -17.64 -3.54 14.94
C GLY A 155 -17.01 -2.91 16.18
N LEU A 156 -15.76 -3.25 16.51
CA LEU A 156 -15.01 -2.66 17.62
C LEU A 156 -14.73 -1.16 17.39
N LEU A 157 -14.34 -0.76 16.18
CA LEU A 157 -14.12 0.65 15.84
C LEU A 157 -15.41 1.47 15.97
N ARG A 158 -16.56 0.91 15.57
CA ARG A 158 -17.87 1.55 15.79
C ARG A 158 -18.18 1.70 17.29
N MET A 159 -17.86 0.69 18.08
CA MET A 159 -18.05 0.71 19.54
C MET A 159 -17.12 1.74 20.20
N GLU A 160 -15.84 1.77 19.83
CA GLU A 160 -14.87 2.77 20.30
C GLU A 160 -15.36 4.20 20.04
N ARG A 161 -15.82 4.47 18.82
CA ARG A 161 -16.36 5.79 18.46
C ARG A 161 -17.54 6.17 19.35
N ALA A 162 -18.48 5.26 19.58
CA ALA A 162 -19.63 5.49 20.42
C ALA A 162 -19.24 5.73 21.91
N ILE A 163 -18.22 5.02 22.40
CA ILE A 163 -17.69 5.25 23.76
C ILE A 163 -17.05 6.64 23.85
N ARG A 164 -16.24 7.02 22.86
CA ARG A 164 -15.58 8.34 22.81
C ARG A 164 -16.60 9.48 22.77
N GLU A 165 -17.67 9.34 21.99
CA GLU A 165 -18.78 10.31 21.95
C GLU A 165 -19.51 10.43 23.29
N ARG A 166 -19.77 9.30 23.97
CA ARG A 166 -20.37 9.32 25.31
C ARG A 166 -19.46 9.95 26.35
N MET A 167 -18.17 9.63 26.34
CA MET A 167 -17.20 10.23 27.25
C MET A 167 -17.12 11.75 27.12
N SER A 168 -17.32 12.29 25.91
CA SER A 168 -17.33 13.74 25.68
C SER A 168 -18.63 14.44 26.14
N SER A 169 -19.73 13.69 26.32
CA SER A 169 -21.05 14.22 26.63
C SER A 169 -21.47 14.04 28.10
N VAL A 170 -20.73 13.27 28.89
CA VAL A 170 -21.10 12.92 30.28
C VAL A 170 -20.04 13.40 31.27
N GLU A 171 -20.47 13.82 32.45
CA GLU A 171 -19.60 14.16 33.57
C GLU A 171 -18.91 12.87 34.09
N ILE A 172 -17.59 12.83 34.01
CA ILE A 172 -16.77 11.61 34.23
C ILE A 172 -16.84 11.14 35.69
N ASP A 173 -17.10 12.05 36.64
CA ASP A 173 -17.03 11.75 38.08
C ASP A 173 -18.12 10.77 38.58
N ASN A 174 -19.21 10.61 37.82
CA ASN A 174 -20.37 9.81 38.21
C ASN A 174 -20.66 8.61 37.32
N VAL A 175 -19.79 8.29 36.33
CA VAL A 175 -20.06 7.27 35.31
C VAL A 175 -19.19 6.05 35.53
N MET A 176 -19.80 4.88 35.58
CA MET A 176 -19.09 3.60 35.62
C MET A 176 -18.74 3.16 34.19
N PRO A 177 -17.61 2.46 33.98
CA PRO A 177 -17.20 1.96 32.65
C PRO A 177 -18.28 1.13 31.96
N GLN A 178 -19.13 0.44 32.72
CA GLN A 178 -20.23 -0.38 32.18
C GLN A 178 -21.32 0.46 31.51
N ASP A 179 -21.51 1.71 31.94
CA ASP A 179 -22.52 2.61 31.37
C ASP A 179 -22.05 3.20 30.02
N LEU A 180 -20.73 3.24 29.80
CA LEU A 180 -20.13 3.74 28.57
C LEU A 180 -20.07 2.68 27.48
N ILE A 181 -19.90 1.41 27.86
CA ILE A 181 -19.65 0.31 26.92
C ILE A 181 -20.96 -0.27 26.42
N ASN A 182 -21.15 -0.29 25.11
CA ASN A 182 -22.27 -0.94 24.45
C ASN A 182 -21.76 -1.96 23.43
N ALA A 183 -22.02 -3.24 23.70
CA ALA A 183 -21.58 -4.34 22.81
C ALA A 183 -22.45 -4.51 21.55
N LYS A 184 -23.57 -3.78 21.42
CA LYS A 184 -24.48 -3.92 20.27
C LYS A 184 -23.80 -3.69 18.91
N PRO A 185 -22.91 -2.69 18.71
CA PRO A 185 -22.24 -2.49 17.43
C PRO A 185 -21.37 -3.67 16.99
N ALA A 186 -20.67 -4.30 17.92
CA ALA A 186 -19.86 -5.49 17.62
C ALA A 186 -20.74 -6.69 17.26
N ALA A 187 -21.79 -6.94 18.04
CA ALA A 187 -22.77 -8.00 17.76
C ALA A 187 -23.51 -7.78 16.43
N ALA A 188 -23.84 -6.52 16.10
CA ALA A 188 -24.46 -6.15 14.83
C ALA A 188 -23.53 -6.42 13.64
N ALA A 189 -22.24 -6.10 13.76
CA ALA A 189 -21.25 -6.35 12.70
C ALA A 189 -21.10 -7.85 12.40
N VAL A 190 -21.04 -8.69 13.44
CA VAL A 190 -20.97 -10.16 13.25
C VAL A 190 -22.28 -10.67 12.61
N ARG A 191 -23.43 -10.18 13.04
CA ARG A 191 -24.73 -10.56 12.45
C ARG A 191 -24.85 -10.11 11.00
N GLU A 192 -24.35 -8.93 10.66
CA GLU A 192 -24.29 -8.39 9.31
C GLU A 192 -23.42 -9.28 8.41
N PHE A 193 -22.29 -9.75 8.92
CA PHE A 193 -21.40 -10.66 8.18
C PHE A 193 -22.11 -11.96 7.77
N PHE A 194 -22.80 -12.62 8.69
CA PHE A 194 -23.51 -13.87 8.40
C PHE A 194 -24.82 -13.69 7.63
N GLY A 195 -25.48 -12.55 7.78
CA GLY A 195 -26.81 -12.31 7.19
C GLY A 195 -26.81 -11.66 5.82
N SER A 196 -25.86 -10.76 5.54
CA SER A 196 -25.86 -9.93 4.33
C SER A 196 -24.57 -9.86 3.56
N SER A 197 -23.51 -10.55 4.00
CA SER A 197 -22.24 -10.59 3.26
C SER A 197 -22.38 -11.41 1.98
N GLN A 198 -21.82 -10.93 0.88
CA GLN A 198 -21.75 -11.67 -0.38
C GLN A 198 -21.01 -13.00 -0.28
N LEU A 199 -20.11 -13.12 0.70
CA LEU A 199 -19.29 -14.32 0.94
C LEU A 199 -19.95 -15.32 1.88
N SER A 200 -21.07 -14.95 2.54
CA SER A 200 -21.85 -15.83 3.40
C SER A 200 -23.09 -16.32 2.67
N GLN A 201 -23.21 -17.61 2.48
CA GLN A 201 -24.34 -18.24 1.81
C GLN A 201 -25.01 -19.26 2.72
N PHE A 202 -26.30 -19.49 2.50
CA PHE A 202 -27.03 -20.58 3.14
C PHE A 202 -26.42 -21.94 2.72
N MET A 203 -26.02 -22.72 3.68
CA MET A 203 -25.52 -24.06 3.45
C MET A 203 -26.71 -25.01 3.24
N ALA A 204 -27.08 -25.26 1.99
CA ALA A 204 -28.06 -26.31 1.67
C ALA A 204 -27.37 -27.68 1.62
N VAL A 205 -28.02 -28.71 2.12
CA VAL A 205 -27.52 -30.10 2.12
C VAL A 205 -27.12 -30.54 0.71
N SER A 206 -27.81 -30.05 -0.31
CA SER A 206 -27.53 -30.34 -1.72
C SER A 206 -26.18 -29.79 -2.22
N TYR A 207 -25.59 -28.78 -1.58
CA TYR A 207 -24.31 -28.23 -1.96
C TYR A 207 -23.10 -28.89 -1.31
N THR A 208 -23.30 -29.76 -0.33
CA THR A 208 -22.21 -30.51 0.32
C THR A 208 -21.47 -31.41 -0.66
N HIS A 209 -22.19 -31.97 -1.63
CA HIS A 209 -21.63 -32.82 -2.67
C HIS A 209 -20.85 -32.04 -3.74
N LEU A 210 -21.14 -30.76 -3.96
CA LEU A 210 -20.43 -29.91 -4.90
C LEU A 210 -19.13 -29.34 -4.32
N THR A 211 -19.05 -29.17 -3.01
CA THR A 211 -17.85 -28.63 -2.34
C THR A 211 -16.79 -29.68 -2.05
N LEU A 212 -17.17 -30.95 -1.89
CA LEU A 212 -16.25 -32.06 -1.63
C LEU A 212 -15.34 -32.44 -2.82
N PRO A 213 -15.80 -32.48 -4.07
CA PRO A 213 -14.95 -32.78 -5.23
C PRO A 213 -13.92 -31.67 -5.53
N THR A 214 -14.28 -30.42 -5.35
CA THR A 214 -13.35 -29.27 -5.61
C THR A 214 -12.22 -29.20 -4.59
N ARG A 215 -12.40 -29.74 -3.39
CA ARG A 215 -11.34 -29.85 -2.37
C ARG A 215 -10.25 -30.87 -2.71
N LYS A 216 -10.53 -31.80 -3.63
CA LYS A 216 -9.57 -32.82 -4.10
C LYS A 216 -8.79 -32.41 -5.35
N LEU A 217 -9.13 -31.27 -5.95
CA LEU A 217 -8.49 -30.72 -7.16
C LEU A 217 -7.59 -29.52 -6.90
N VAL A 218 -7.39 -29.15 -5.64
CA VAL A 218 -6.49 -28.06 -5.21
C VAL A 218 -5.33 -28.62 -4.39
#